data_1b5fb79cba46b1e37f78aa81ab3ff6d2
#
_entry.id   1b5fb79cba46b1e37f78aa81ab3ff6d2
#
_cell.length_a   1.000
_cell.length_b   1.000
_cell.length_c   1.000
_cell.angle_alpha   90.00
_cell.angle_beta   90.00
_cell.angle_gamma   90.00
#
_symmetry.space_group_name_H-M   'P 1'
#
loop_
_entity.id
_entity.type
_entity.pdbx_description
1 polymer ?
#
loop_
_entity_poly.entity_id
_entity_poly.type
_entity_poly.pdbx_seq_one_letter_code
_entity_poly.pdbx_strand_id
1 'polypeptide(L)'
;RLAEKEGFFTMQDVVDGINEKMIRRHPFVFEKITVEETKKLLGDWETRKRLEKNRKYLLSGVSKDLPSLLLACIIQRKVGSHGLTEALENGALSASCAEEIKAAVDGKGAVDKELAAGRFLFALDRVINAEGVEPELALHRYARYVMDQLRAFEKGLFQRGKSLMDISPEEAQVLWQDFCRKTDTSALP
;
A
#
# COMPACT_ATOMS: atom_id res chain seq x y z
N ARG A 1 1.16 10.11 28.16
CA ARG A 1 1.01 9.96 29.66
C ARG A 1 2.36 9.63 30.32
N LEU A 2 3.23 8.78 29.74
CA LEU A 2 4.56 8.49 30.33
C LEU A 2 5.43 9.75 30.31
N ALA A 3 5.57 10.37 29.14
CA ALA A 3 6.34 11.59 28.96
C ALA A 3 5.84 12.78 29.80
N GLU A 4 4.52 12.86 30.01
CA GLU A 4 3.89 13.87 30.86
C GLU A 4 4.21 13.65 32.34
N LYS A 5 4.21 12.37 32.79
CA LYS A 5 4.63 11.99 34.15
C LYS A 5 6.11 12.29 34.43
N GLU A 6 6.93 12.16 33.41
CA GLU A 6 8.37 12.42 33.48
C GLU A 6 8.72 13.89 33.21
N GLY A 7 7.71 14.74 32.93
CA GLY A 7 7.90 16.17 32.74
C GLY A 7 8.53 16.58 31.41
N PHE A 8 8.56 15.70 30.41
CA PHE A 8 9.18 16.01 29.10
C PHE A 8 8.27 16.90 28.24
N PHE A 9 6.99 16.56 28.10
CA PHE A 9 5.99 17.34 27.37
C PHE A 9 4.57 16.90 27.74
N THR A 10 3.62 17.81 27.58
CA THR A 10 2.19 17.59 27.79
C THR A 10 1.47 17.28 26.50
N MET A 11 0.21 16.84 26.58
CA MET A 11 -0.65 16.71 25.40
C MET A 11 -0.90 18.06 24.72
N GLN A 12 -0.94 19.16 25.49
CA GLN A 12 -1.07 20.51 24.95
C GLN A 12 0.12 20.89 24.08
N ASP A 13 1.36 20.59 24.51
CA ASP A 13 2.56 20.84 23.72
C ASP A 13 2.54 20.08 22.38
N VAL A 14 1.99 18.86 22.38
CA VAL A 14 1.81 18.06 21.13
C VAL A 14 0.80 18.73 20.20
N VAL A 15 -0.34 19.18 20.73
CA VAL A 15 -1.38 19.86 19.95
C VAL A 15 -0.86 21.16 19.37
N ASP A 16 -0.20 21.97 20.17
CA ASP A 16 0.36 23.27 19.76
C ASP A 16 1.44 23.08 18.69
N GLY A 17 2.32 22.09 18.85
CA GLY A 17 3.32 21.75 17.84
C GLY A 17 2.73 21.24 16.51
N ILE A 18 1.59 20.52 16.57
CA ILE A 18 0.87 20.12 15.36
C ILE A 18 0.21 21.33 14.69
N ASN A 19 -0.45 22.20 15.46
CA ASN A 19 -1.10 23.39 14.94
C ASN A 19 -0.10 24.35 14.26
N GLU A 20 0.98 24.68 14.91
CA GLU A 20 2.05 25.51 14.33
C GLU A 20 2.57 24.91 13.03
N LYS A 21 2.82 23.61 13.01
CA LYS A 21 3.27 22.87 11.82
C LYS A 21 2.25 22.94 10.69
N MET A 22 0.96 22.79 10.98
CA MET A 22 -0.12 22.86 9.98
C MET A 22 -0.25 24.28 9.42
N ILE A 23 -0.27 25.30 10.25
CA ILE A 23 -0.31 26.71 9.84
C ILE A 23 0.87 27.03 8.91
N ARG A 24 2.08 26.71 9.32
CA ARG A 24 3.30 26.97 8.56
C ARG A 24 3.33 26.26 7.18
N ARG A 25 2.74 25.06 7.08
CA ARG A 25 2.74 24.26 5.85
C ARG A 25 1.57 24.56 4.91
N HIS A 26 0.52 25.19 5.43
CA HIS A 26 -0.69 25.49 4.68
C HIS A 26 -1.02 26.99 4.71
N PRO A 27 -0.08 27.89 4.34
CA PRO A 27 -0.30 29.33 4.39
C PRO A 27 -1.51 29.74 3.52
N PHE A 28 -1.80 28.99 2.43
CA PHE A 28 -2.94 29.20 1.55
C PHE A 28 -4.31 29.04 2.22
N VAL A 29 -4.38 28.37 3.39
CA VAL A 29 -5.62 28.24 4.19
C VAL A 29 -5.81 29.45 5.11
N PHE A 30 -4.73 30.05 5.58
CA PHE A 30 -4.74 31.10 6.60
C PHE A 30 -4.47 32.50 6.01
N GLU A 31 -3.92 32.59 4.81
CA GLU A 31 -3.62 33.83 4.09
C GLU A 31 -4.52 33.95 2.85
N LYS A 32 -4.91 35.17 2.48
CA LYS A 32 -5.66 35.44 1.25
C LYS A 32 -4.74 35.30 0.04
N ILE A 33 -4.64 34.09 -0.52
CA ILE A 33 -3.77 33.77 -1.65
C ILE A 33 -4.63 33.43 -2.88
N THR A 34 -4.16 33.79 -4.07
CA THR A 34 -4.85 33.47 -5.34
C THR A 34 -4.77 31.99 -5.69
N VAL A 35 -5.67 31.51 -6.57
CA VAL A 35 -5.70 30.11 -7.02
C VAL A 35 -4.40 29.71 -7.71
N GLU A 36 -3.76 30.62 -8.44
CA GLU A 36 -2.49 30.38 -9.13
C GLU A 36 -1.33 30.25 -8.16
N GLU A 37 -1.28 31.10 -7.14
CA GLU A 37 -0.32 31.00 -6.06
C GLU A 37 -0.52 29.71 -5.24
N THR A 38 -1.77 29.28 -5.03
CA THR A 38 -2.10 28.03 -4.36
C THR A 38 -1.52 26.81 -5.09
N LYS A 39 -1.65 26.76 -6.44
CA LYS A 39 -1.07 25.67 -7.24
C LYS A 39 0.44 25.62 -7.15
N LYS A 40 1.10 26.78 -7.17
CA LYS A 40 2.55 26.91 -7.03
C LYS A 40 3.01 26.47 -5.62
N LEU A 41 2.26 26.87 -4.59
CA LEU A 41 2.53 26.52 -3.21
C LEU A 41 2.30 25.03 -2.88
N LEU A 42 1.34 24.37 -3.52
CA LEU A 42 1.14 22.92 -3.39
C LEU A 42 2.31 22.15 -4.00
N GLY A 43 2.88 22.60 -5.14
CA GLY A 43 4.12 22.04 -5.69
C GLY A 43 5.33 22.20 -4.77
N ASP A 44 5.37 23.26 -3.98
CA ASP A 44 6.48 23.57 -3.06
C ASP A 44 6.35 22.87 -1.69
N TRP A 45 5.25 22.17 -1.40
CA TRP A 45 5.04 21.56 -0.07
C TRP A 45 6.10 20.51 0.29
N GLU A 46 6.45 19.63 -0.63
CA GLU A 46 7.52 18.64 -0.44
C GLU A 46 8.90 19.32 -0.31
N THR A 47 9.12 20.40 -1.06
CA THR A 47 10.36 21.20 -0.99
C THR A 47 10.49 21.87 0.39
N ARG A 48 9.42 22.48 0.91
CA ARG A 48 9.41 23.07 2.26
C ARG A 48 9.68 22.04 3.35
N LYS A 49 9.00 20.90 3.27
CA LYS A 49 9.21 19.78 4.21
C LYS A 49 10.64 19.24 4.16
N ARG A 50 11.29 19.30 2.99
CA ARG A 50 12.70 18.92 2.82
C ARG A 50 13.63 19.92 3.47
N LEU A 51 13.40 21.23 3.27
CA LEU A 51 14.18 22.31 3.85
C LEU A 51 14.04 22.35 5.38
N GLU A 52 12.82 22.27 5.91
CA GLU A 52 12.57 22.25 7.36
C GLU A 52 13.34 21.14 8.08
N LYS A 53 13.48 19.97 7.45
CA LYS A 53 14.14 18.79 8.05
C LYS A 53 15.60 18.62 7.63
N ASN A 54 16.17 19.58 6.90
CA ASN A 54 17.54 19.52 6.35
C ASN A 54 17.85 18.18 5.64
N ARG A 55 16.89 17.70 4.85
CA ARG A 55 16.99 16.41 4.16
C ARG A 55 17.87 16.52 2.93
N LYS A 56 19.02 15.86 2.93
CA LYS A 56 19.97 15.85 1.81
C LYS A 56 19.53 14.96 0.65
N TYR A 57 18.84 13.86 0.93
CA TYR A 57 18.46 12.87 -0.06
C TYR A 57 16.94 12.75 -0.21
N LEU A 58 16.47 12.38 -1.41
CA LEU A 58 15.06 12.25 -1.77
C LEU A 58 14.29 11.33 -0.82
N LEU A 59 14.86 10.19 -0.46
CA LEU A 59 14.24 9.20 0.40
C LEU A 59 14.54 9.38 1.89
N SER A 60 15.23 10.47 2.28
CA SER A 60 15.47 10.74 3.70
C SER A 60 14.18 10.80 4.50
N GLY A 61 14.12 10.02 5.58
CA GLY A 61 12.98 9.94 6.49
C GLY A 61 11.80 9.09 5.98
N VAL A 62 12.03 8.27 4.97
CA VAL A 62 11.16 7.13 4.67
C VAL A 62 11.63 5.97 5.55
N SER A 63 10.74 5.43 6.38
CA SER A 63 11.06 4.25 7.19
C SER A 63 11.15 3.02 6.31
N LYS A 64 12.11 2.16 6.60
CA LYS A 64 12.26 0.85 5.94
C LYS A 64 11.28 -0.21 6.50
N ASP A 65 10.68 0.08 7.67
CA ASP A 65 9.79 -0.84 8.39
C ASP A 65 8.31 -0.66 7.99
N LEU A 66 8.04 0.10 6.92
CA LEU A 66 6.70 0.25 6.37
C LEU A 66 6.25 -1.04 5.66
N PRO A 67 4.94 -1.31 5.62
CA PRO A 67 4.38 -2.34 4.74
C PRO A 67 4.90 -2.18 3.31
N SER A 68 5.22 -3.29 2.66
CA SER A 68 6.02 -3.28 1.43
C SER A 68 5.37 -2.53 0.26
N LEU A 69 4.05 -2.68 0.07
CA LEU A 69 3.33 -1.96 -0.98
C LEU A 69 3.24 -0.46 -0.66
N LEU A 70 3.02 -0.10 0.61
CA LEU A 70 3.04 1.30 1.02
C LEU A 70 4.42 1.93 0.84
N LEU A 71 5.50 1.19 1.13
CA LEU A 71 6.86 1.64 0.88
C LEU A 71 7.10 1.87 -0.62
N ALA A 72 6.67 0.93 -1.48
CA ALA A 72 6.75 1.06 -2.94
C ALA A 72 6.01 2.32 -3.43
N CYS A 73 4.76 2.51 -3.01
CA CYS A 73 3.94 3.68 -3.32
C CYS A 73 4.63 5.01 -2.94
N ILE A 74 5.22 5.08 -1.74
CA ILE A 74 5.94 6.29 -1.29
C ILE A 74 7.18 6.55 -2.14
N ILE A 75 7.96 5.52 -2.47
CA ILE A 75 9.15 5.64 -3.32
C ILE A 75 8.73 6.16 -4.70
N GLN A 76 7.77 5.53 -5.34
CA GLN A 76 7.30 5.88 -6.68
C GLN A 76 6.78 7.32 -6.76
N ARG A 77 5.96 7.74 -5.80
CA ARG A 77 5.47 9.12 -5.72
C ARG A 77 6.61 10.13 -5.60
N LYS A 78 7.63 9.84 -4.76
CA LYS A 78 8.79 10.72 -4.60
C LYS A 78 9.66 10.79 -5.84
N VAL A 79 9.87 9.66 -6.49
CA VAL A 79 10.65 9.55 -7.73
C VAL A 79 9.90 10.21 -8.89
N GLY A 80 8.58 10.01 -8.97
CA GLY A 80 7.73 10.61 -9.99
C GLY A 80 7.77 12.13 -9.97
N SER A 81 7.81 12.75 -8.78
CA SER A 81 7.95 14.21 -8.65
C SER A 81 9.27 14.76 -9.19
N HIS A 82 10.24 13.91 -9.52
CA HIS A 82 11.54 14.24 -10.10
C HIS A 82 11.74 13.72 -11.53
N GLY A 83 10.69 13.19 -12.16
CA GLY A 83 10.73 12.69 -13.55
C GLY A 83 11.55 11.40 -13.74
N LEU A 84 11.84 10.68 -12.66
CA LEU A 84 12.66 9.45 -12.70
C LEU A 84 11.84 8.16 -12.83
N THR A 85 10.53 8.25 -13.02
CA THR A 85 9.62 7.10 -13.06
C THR A 85 9.99 6.12 -14.17
N GLU A 86 10.15 6.62 -15.40
CA GLU A 86 10.49 5.79 -16.56
C GLU A 86 11.87 5.12 -16.42
N ALA A 87 12.84 5.83 -15.84
CA ALA A 87 14.19 5.31 -15.64
C ALA A 87 14.25 4.14 -14.65
N LEU A 88 13.36 4.10 -13.66
CA LEU A 88 13.27 3.01 -12.69
C LEU A 88 12.53 1.78 -13.23
N GLU A 89 11.72 1.97 -14.24
CA GLU A 89 10.85 0.91 -14.71
C GLU A 89 11.50 -0.02 -15.74
N ASN A 90 12.46 0.47 -16.55
CA ASN A 90 13.19 -0.31 -17.55
C ASN A 90 12.39 -1.49 -18.16
N GLY A 91 11.13 -1.22 -18.56
CA GLY A 91 10.26 -2.24 -19.15
C GLY A 91 9.66 -3.25 -18.14
N ALA A 92 9.67 -2.97 -16.84
CA ALA A 92 9.23 -3.90 -15.78
C ALA A 92 7.77 -4.39 -15.87
N LEU A 93 6.94 -3.75 -16.70
CA LEU A 93 5.55 -4.18 -17.00
C LEU A 93 5.37 -4.71 -18.41
N SER A 94 6.45 -4.96 -19.14
CA SER A 94 6.34 -5.67 -20.42
C SER A 94 5.90 -7.12 -20.21
N ALA A 95 5.36 -7.75 -21.24
CA ALA A 95 5.07 -9.20 -21.25
C ALA A 95 6.27 -10.03 -20.76
N SER A 96 7.48 -9.51 -20.96
CA SER A 96 8.76 -10.03 -20.47
C SER A 96 8.79 -10.21 -18.93
N CYS A 97 8.15 -9.38 -18.13
CA CYS A 97 8.23 -9.52 -16.67
C CYS A 97 7.48 -10.76 -16.16
N ALA A 98 6.31 -11.06 -16.73
CA ALA A 98 5.58 -12.29 -16.42
C ALA A 98 6.36 -13.54 -16.88
N GLU A 99 7.03 -13.46 -18.04
CA GLU A 99 7.89 -14.52 -18.54
C GLU A 99 9.17 -14.69 -17.70
N GLU A 100 9.78 -13.60 -17.24
CA GLU A 100 10.92 -13.62 -16.30
C GLU A 100 10.55 -14.31 -14.98
N ILE A 101 9.37 -13.99 -14.41
CA ILE A 101 8.88 -14.66 -13.21
C ILE A 101 8.67 -16.15 -13.46
N LYS A 102 8.03 -16.49 -14.57
CA LYS A 102 7.77 -17.88 -14.94
C LYS A 102 9.10 -18.65 -15.15
N ALA A 103 10.05 -18.07 -15.87
CA ALA A 103 11.38 -18.65 -16.06
C ALA A 103 12.14 -18.81 -14.74
N ALA A 104 12.02 -17.83 -13.83
CA ALA A 104 12.63 -17.88 -12.51
C ALA A 104 11.98 -18.96 -11.62
N VAL A 105 10.66 -19.13 -11.71
CA VAL A 105 9.92 -20.21 -11.00
C VAL A 105 10.30 -21.58 -11.55
N ASP A 106 10.42 -21.72 -12.88
CA ASP A 106 10.79 -22.96 -13.55
C ASP A 106 12.28 -23.33 -13.38
N GLY A 107 13.07 -22.50 -12.70
CA GLY A 107 14.51 -22.74 -12.49
C GLY A 107 15.36 -22.59 -13.74
N LYS A 108 14.84 -22.00 -14.80
CA LYS A 108 15.48 -21.89 -16.12
C LYS A 108 16.32 -20.62 -16.32
N GLY A 109 16.47 -19.79 -15.30
CA GLY A 109 17.19 -18.52 -15.39
C GLY A 109 18.15 -18.29 -14.23
N ALA A 110 19.20 -17.49 -14.48
CA ALA A 110 20.12 -16.98 -13.44
C ALA A 110 19.52 -15.84 -12.61
N VAL A 111 18.23 -15.53 -12.78
CA VAL A 111 17.54 -14.42 -12.09
C VAL A 111 17.09 -14.88 -10.72
N ASP A 112 17.42 -14.09 -9.71
CA ASP A 112 16.91 -14.25 -8.36
C ASP A 112 15.38 -14.15 -8.37
N LYS A 113 14.71 -15.23 -7.94
CA LYS A 113 13.24 -15.35 -7.91
C LYS A 113 12.60 -14.27 -7.05
N GLU A 114 13.20 -13.94 -5.92
CA GLU A 114 12.69 -12.92 -5.01
C GLU A 114 12.78 -11.53 -5.64
N LEU A 115 13.91 -11.24 -6.30
CA LEU A 115 14.11 -9.97 -6.98
C LEU A 115 13.15 -9.82 -8.18
N ALA A 116 12.94 -10.88 -8.98
CA ALA A 116 11.99 -10.87 -10.09
C ALA A 116 10.56 -10.64 -9.62
N ALA A 117 10.12 -11.35 -8.58
CA ALA A 117 8.81 -11.16 -7.97
C ALA A 117 8.67 -9.75 -7.37
N GLY A 118 9.69 -9.25 -6.69
CA GLY A 118 9.71 -7.90 -6.13
C GLY A 118 9.58 -6.81 -7.21
N ARG A 119 10.28 -6.94 -8.34
CA ARG A 119 10.15 -6.02 -9.48
C ARG A 119 8.74 -6.00 -10.05
N PHE A 120 8.12 -7.17 -10.20
CA PHE A 120 6.74 -7.27 -10.69
C PHE A 120 5.74 -6.60 -9.73
N LEU A 121 5.83 -6.90 -8.43
CA LEU A 121 4.96 -6.29 -7.42
C LEU A 121 5.15 -4.76 -7.38
N PHE A 122 6.38 -4.29 -7.49
CA PHE A 122 6.67 -2.86 -7.53
C PHE A 122 6.04 -2.18 -8.76
N ALA A 123 6.12 -2.82 -9.93
CA ALA A 123 5.52 -2.30 -11.15
C ALA A 123 3.98 -2.35 -11.11
N LEU A 124 3.39 -3.44 -10.57
CA LEU A 124 1.95 -3.58 -10.39
C LEU A 124 1.39 -2.52 -9.43
N ASP A 125 2.08 -2.28 -8.31
CA ASP A 125 1.75 -1.22 -7.34
C ASP A 125 1.55 0.13 -8.03
N ARG A 126 2.43 0.50 -8.97
CA ARG A 126 2.32 1.74 -9.73
C ARG A 126 1.08 1.80 -10.61
N VAL A 127 0.76 0.71 -11.33
CA VAL A 127 -0.42 0.68 -12.21
C VAL A 127 -1.68 0.89 -11.38
N ILE A 128 -1.80 0.20 -10.26
CA ILE A 128 -2.94 0.32 -9.35
C ILE A 128 -3.03 1.74 -8.78
N ASN A 129 -1.91 2.32 -8.39
CA ASN A 129 -1.86 3.70 -7.89
C ASN A 129 -2.26 4.75 -8.94
N ALA A 130 -1.90 4.53 -10.21
CA ALA A 130 -2.27 5.43 -11.31
C ALA A 130 -3.79 5.52 -11.50
N GLU A 131 -4.52 4.45 -11.17
CA GLU A 131 -5.99 4.41 -11.15
C GLU A 131 -6.61 5.01 -9.87
N GLY A 132 -5.80 5.62 -8.99
CA GLY A 132 -6.26 6.23 -7.74
C GLY A 132 -6.59 5.23 -6.64
N VAL A 133 -6.21 3.97 -6.79
CA VAL A 133 -6.39 2.92 -5.79
C VAL A 133 -5.11 2.78 -4.97
N GLU A 134 -5.23 2.68 -3.66
CA GLU A 134 -4.10 2.45 -2.76
C GLU A 134 -3.88 0.94 -2.60
N PRO A 135 -2.76 0.36 -3.11
CA PRO A 135 -2.58 -1.08 -3.24
C PRO A 135 -2.53 -1.84 -1.91
N GLU A 136 -1.90 -1.28 -0.89
CA GLU A 136 -1.83 -1.89 0.45
C GLU A 136 -3.23 -2.05 1.05
N LEU A 137 -4.05 -0.99 0.96
CA LEU A 137 -5.42 -1.01 1.47
C LEU A 137 -6.32 -1.94 0.66
N ALA A 138 -6.16 -1.95 -0.68
CA ALA A 138 -6.91 -2.82 -1.57
C ALA A 138 -6.63 -4.30 -1.25
N LEU A 139 -5.36 -4.67 -1.13
CA LEU A 139 -4.96 -6.04 -0.77
C LEU A 139 -5.47 -6.42 0.63
N HIS A 140 -5.34 -5.51 1.60
CA HIS A 140 -5.85 -5.74 2.96
C HIS A 140 -7.36 -5.98 2.98
N ARG A 141 -8.13 -5.16 2.27
CA ARG A 141 -9.59 -5.32 2.16
C ARG A 141 -9.97 -6.64 1.52
N TYR A 142 -9.30 -7.01 0.44
CA TYR A 142 -9.56 -8.28 -0.24
C TYR A 142 -9.19 -9.49 0.63
N ALA A 143 -8.06 -9.46 1.31
CA ALA A 143 -7.66 -10.51 2.25
C ALA A 143 -8.69 -10.68 3.38
N ARG A 144 -9.20 -9.60 3.94
CA ARG A 144 -10.28 -9.65 4.94
C ARG A 144 -11.56 -10.25 4.36
N TYR A 145 -11.95 -9.84 3.16
CA TYR A 145 -13.10 -10.42 2.47
C TYR A 145 -12.96 -11.94 2.33
N VAL A 146 -11.81 -12.44 1.87
CA VAL A 146 -11.53 -13.88 1.76
C VAL A 146 -11.63 -14.59 3.11
N MET A 147 -11.09 -13.99 4.17
CA MET A 147 -11.20 -14.51 5.53
C MET A 147 -12.66 -14.64 5.99
N ASP A 148 -13.47 -13.64 5.73
CA ASP A 148 -14.88 -13.63 6.13
C ASP A 148 -15.69 -14.66 5.34
N GLN A 149 -15.41 -14.85 4.05
CA GLN A 149 -16.00 -15.91 3.23
C GLN A 149 -15.63 -17.31 3.75
N LEU A 150 -14.37 -17.54 4.08
CA LEU A 150 -13.90 -18.81 4.64
C LEU A 150 -14.58 -19.11 5.98
N ARG A 151 -14.68 -18.12 6.87
CA ARG A 151 -15.38 -18.27 8.16
C ARG A 151 -16.86 -18.60 7.98
N ALA A 152 -17.54 -17.96 7.02
CA ALA A 152 -18.94 -18.26 6.71
C ALA A 152 -19.09 -19.70 6.18
N PHE A 153 -18.19 -20.13 5.31
CA PHE A 153 -18.13 -21.50 4.80
C PHE A 153 -17.91 -22.53 5.91
N GLU A 154 -16.91 -22.34 6.76
CA GLU A 154 -16.63 -23.20 7.90
C GLU A 154 -17.80 -23.31 8.86
N LYS A 155 -18.45 -22.16 9.15
CA LYS A 155 -19.68 -22.13 9.97
C LYS A 155 -20.79 -22.97 9.33
N GLY A 156 -20.97 -22.88 8.00
CA GLY A 156 -21.93 -23.70 7.26
C GLY A 156 -21.61 -25.19 7.28
N LEU A 157 -20.34 -25.57 7.26
CA LEU A 157 -19.90 -26.96 7.43
C LEU A 157 -20.19 -27.48 8.83
N PHE A 158 -19.83 -26.69 9.85
CA PHE A 158 -20.05 -27.04 11.24
C PHE A 158 -21.52 -27.29 11.58
N GLN A 159 -22.42 -26.48 11.03
CA GLN A 159 -23.88 -26.68 11.16
C GLN A 159 -24.38 -27.99 10.58
N ARG A 160 -23.61 -28.60 9.65
CA ARG A 160 -23.89 -29.90 9.01
C ARG A 160 -23.11 -31.04 9.68
N GLY A 161 -22.47 -30.79 10.83
CA GLY A 161 -21.64 -31.77 11.55
C GLY A 161 -20.35 -32.12 10.83
N LYS A 162 -19.84 -31.26 9.93
CA LYS A 162 -18.58 -31.44 9.22
C LYS A 162 -17.57 -30.39 9.64
N SER A 163 -16.29 -30.73 9.58
CA SER A 163 -15.19 -29.80 9.77
C SER A 163 -14.32 -29.78 8.53
N LEU A 164 -13.80 -28.62 8.16
CA LEU A 164 -12.85 -28.48 7.06
C LEU A 164 -11.57 -29.31 7.30
N MET A 165 -11.23 -29.56 8.57
CA MET A 165 -10.07 -30.34 8.97
C MET A 165 -10.26 -31.86 8.79
N ASP A 166 -11.51 -32.33 8.65
CA ASP A 166 -11.87 -33.76 8.63
C ASP A 166 -12.30 -34.24 7.24
N ILE A 167 -12.39 -33.37 6.25
CA ILE A 167 -12.79 -33.70 4.87
C ILE A 167 -11.59 -33.70 3.93
N SER A 168 -11.68 -34.45 2.83
CA SER A 168 -10.60 -34.46 1.83
C SER A 168 -10.51 -33.14 1.07
N PRO A 169 -9.35 -32.80 0.48
CA PRO A 169 -9.20 -31.59 -0.35
C PRO A 169 -10.18 -31.54 -1.52
N GLU A 170 -10.49 -32.69 -2.13
CA GLU A 170 -11.41 -32.81 -3.26
C GLU A 170 -12.85 -32.51 -2.80
N GLU A 171 -13.27 -33.07 -1.65
CA GLU A 171 -14.57 -32.80 -1.06
C GLU A 171 -14.69 -31.32 -0.66
N ALA A 172 -13.64 -30.76 -0.04
CA ALA A 172 -13.59 -29.35 0.32
C ALA A 172 -13.78 -28.44 -0.89
N GLN A 173 -13.13 -28.76 -2.02
CA GLN A 173 -13.24 -27.99 -3.26
C GLN A 173 -14.67 -28.01 -3.83
N VAL A 174 -15.33 -29.15 -3.84
CA VAL A 174 -16.72 -29.26 -4.32
C VAL A 174 -17.67 -28.46 -3.43
N LEU A 175 -17.54 -28.61 -2.12
CA LEU A 175 -18.38 -27.89 -1.15
C LEU A 175 -18.14 -26.37 -1.19
N TRP A 176 -16.90 -25.93 -1.41
CA TRP A 176 -16.57 -24.52 -1.61
C TRP A 176 -17.20 -23.95 -2.88
N GLN A 177 -17.14 -24.67 -4.01
CA GLN A 177 -17.78 -24.25 -5.25
C GLN A 177 -19.30 -24.11 -5.09
N ASP A 178 -19.94 -25.03 -4.37
CA ASP A 178 -21.37 -24.96 -4.06
C ASP A 178 -21.72 -23.80 -3.14
N PHE A 179 -20.86 -23.50 -2.18
CA PHE A 179 -21.01 -22.33 -1.32
C PHE A 179 -20.93 -21.03 -2.13
N CYS A 180 -19.92 -20.89 -3.00
CA CYS A 180 -19.75 -19.72 -3.86
C CYS A 180 -20.94 -19.50 -4.82
N ARG A 181 -21.55 -20.56 -5.34
CA ARG A 181 -22.75 -20.46 -6.20
C ARG A 181 -23.99 -19.98 -5.44
N LYS A 182 -24.11 -20.30 -4.16
CA LYS A 182 -25.25 -19.94 -3.32
C LYS A 182 -25.14 -18.57 -2.68
N THR A 183 -23.95 -18.17 -2.35
CA THR A 183 -23.60 -16.82 -1.93
C THR A 183 -23.29 -16.07 -3.22
N ASP A 184 -24.20 -15.26 -3.73
CA ASP A 184 -23.99 -14.44 -4.94
C ASP A 184 -22.72 -13.59 -4.76
N THR A 185 -21.58 -14.17 -5.13
CA THR A 185 -20.25 -13.57 -5.00
C THR A 185 -20.02 -12.47 -6.04
N SER A 186 -21.04 -12.12 -6.82
CA SER A 186 -21.00 -10.95 -7.73
C SER A 186 -21.06 -9.62 -6.99
N ALA A 187 -21.43 -9.61 -5.71
CA ALA A 187 -21.33 -8.45 -4.83
C ALA A 187 -19.99 -8.44 -4.09
N LEU A 188 -18.91 -8.18 -4.82
CA LEU A 188 -17.69 -7.62 -4.20
C LEU A 188 -18.05 -6.27 -3.59
N PRO A 189 -17.71 -6.01 -2.33
CA PRO A 189 -17.97 -4.73 -1.69
C PRO A 189 -17.23 -3.59 -2.38
#